data_373021d56bc6c49fc05af5822f177fb8
#
_entry.id   373021d56bc6c49fc05af5822f177fb8
#
_cell.length_a   1.000
_cell.length_b   1.000
_cell.length_c   1.000
_cell.angle_alpha   90.00
_cell.angle_beta   90.00
_cell.angle_gamma   90.00
#
_symmetry.space_group_name_H-M   'P 1'
#
loop_
_entity.id
_entity.type
_entity.pdbx_description
1 polymer ?
#
loop_
_entity_poly.entity_id
_entity_poly.type
_entity_poly.pdbx_seq_one_letter_code
_entity_poly.pdbx_strand_id
1 'polypeptide(L)'
;KMGNDTINKKFDDIDDKIDFIIEFCHELQKENKELVIKIKGLESELNVKNETEKQFSKQDVLIQSKIDGLLKKLNYFSNSASGEYPSSL
;
A
#
# COMPACT_ATOMS: atom_id res chain seq x y z
N LYS A 1 41.47 -50.79 -1.16
CA LYS A 1 40.35 -51.75 -1.06
C LYS A 1 39.10 -51.12 -1.62
N MET A 2 38.43 -51.82 -2.49
CA MET A 2 37.27 -51.32 -3.19
C MET A 2 36.11 -50.88 -2.25
N GLY A 3 35.87 -51.61 -1.15
CA GLY A 3 34.82 -51.28 -0.21
C GLY A 3 35.02 -49.93 0.47
N ASN A 4 36.26 -49.63 0.87
CA ASN A 4 36.57 -48.35 1.52
C ASN A 4 36.44 -47.16 0.56
N ASP A 5 36.89 -47.36 -0.69
CA ASP A 5 36.77 -46.32 -1.73
C ASP A 5 35.30 -46.02 -2.04
N THR A 6 34.48 -47.05 -2.14
CA THR A 6 33.04 -46.92 -2.37
C THR A 6 32.37 -46.17 -1.21
N ILE A 7 32.71 -46.54 0.02
CA ILE A 7 32.17 -45.87 1.23
C ILE A 7 32.57 -44.42 1.26
N ASN A 8 33.84 -44.12 1.00
CA ASN A 8 34.36 -42.75 0.96
C ASN A 8 33.68 -41.91 -0.11
N LYS A 9 33.42 -42.45 -1.29
CA LYS A 9 32.68 -41.78 -2.33
C LYS A 9 31.25 -41.45 -1.89
N LYS A 10 30.58 -42.38 -1.19
CA LYS A 10 29.26 -42.17 -0.68
C LYS A 10 29.21 -41.06 0.39
N PHE A 11 30.22 -41.03 1.26
CA PHE A 11 30.35 -39.97 2.25
C PHE A 11 30.58 -38.63 1.58
N ASP A 12 31.45 -38.58 0.57
CA ASP A 12 31.70 -37.35 -0.18
C ASP A 12 30.47 -36.85 -0.91
N ASP A 13 29.69 -37.76 -1.50
CA ASP A 13 28.41 -37.43 -2.15
C ASP A 13 27.41 -36.86 -1.15
N ILE A 14 27.32 -37.45 0.05
CA ILE A 14 26.45 -36.97 1.10
C ILE A 14 26.86 -35.59 1.56
N ASP A 15 28.17 -35.41 1.76
CA ASP A 15 28.75 -34.13 2.19
C ASP A 15 28.44 -33.03 1.16
N ASP A 16 28.63 -33.31 -0.13
CA ASP A 16 28.30 -32.37 -1.21
C ASP A 16 26.82 -32.01 -1.19
N LYS A 17 25.95 -32.98 -0.99
CA LYS A 17 24.52 -32.75 -0.90
C LYS A 17 24.13 -31.93 0.30
N ILE A 18 24.78 -32.16 1.44
CA ILE A 18 24.58 -31.37 2.65
C ILE A 18 24.99 -29.93 2.41
N ASP A 19 26.15 -29.72 1.81
CA ASP A 19 26.64 -28.38 1.47
C ASP A 19 25.68 -27.65 0.54
N PHE A 20 25.17 -28.35 -0.47
CA PHE A 20 24.17 -27.81 -1.37
C PHE A 20 22.89 -27.41 -0.63
N ILE A 21 22.41 -28.25 0.27
CA ILE A 21 21.20 -27.97 1.06
C ILE A 21 21.42 -26.75 1.96
N ILE A 22 22.60 -26.66 2.58
CA ILE A 22 22.95 -25.53 3.43
C ILE A 22 22.94 -24.23 2.62
N GLU A 23 23.58 -24.23 1.46
CA GLU A 23 23.59 -23.07 0.56
C GLU A 23 22.19 -22.70 0.12
N PHE A 24 21.38 -23.69 -0.24
CA PHE A 24 20.00 -23.49 -0.64
C PHE A 24 19.18 -22.87 0.49
N CYS A 25 19.36 -23.37 1.70
CA CYS A 25 18.70 -22.81 2.88
C CYS A 25 19.12 -21.37 3.13
N HIS A 26 20.39 -21.05 2.98
CA HIS A 26 20.87 -19.67 3.13
C HIS A 26 20.26 -18.74 2.07
N GLU A 27 20.14 -19.20 0.83
CA GLU A 27 19.52 -18.44 -0.23
C GLU A 27 18.02 -18.18 0.08
N LEU A 28 17.33 -19.22 0.55
CA LEU A 28 15.92 -19.08 0.95
C LEU A 28 15.74 -18.11 2.11
N GLN A 29 16.61 -18.15 3.10
CA GLN A 29 16.58 -17.22 4.22
C GLN A 29 16.81 -15.78 3.75
N LYS A 30 17.73 -15.59 2.84
CA LYS A 30 18.02 -14.28 2.24
C LYS A 30 16.79 -13.75 1.47
N GLU A 31 16.21 -14.59 0.63
CA GLU A 31 15.00 -14.25 -0.12
C GLU A 31 13.85 -13.91 0.81
N ASN A 32 13.68 -14.69 1.88
CA ASN A 32 12.64 -14.42 2.87
C ASN A 32 12.82 -13.06 3.53
N LYS A 33 14.04 -12.72 3.91
CA LYS A 33 14.35 -11.40 4.49
C LYS A 33 14.04 -10.28 3.51
N GLU A 34 14.43 -10.44 2.26
CA GLU A 34 14.17 -9.47 1.20
C GLU A 34 12.68 -9.29 0.97
N LEU A 35 11.92 -10.39 0.95
CA LEU A 35 10.48 -10.35 0.80
C LEU A 35 9.79 -9.67 1.97
N VAL A 36 10.24 -9.93 3.20
CA VAL A 36 9.69 -9.26 4.39
C VAL A 36 9.92 -7.76 4.32
N ILE A 37 11.11 -7.33 3.91
CA ILE A 37 11.42 -5.91 3.74
C ILE A 37 10.51 -5.29 2.67
N LYS A 38 10.31 -6.00 1.56
CA LYS A 38 9.45 -5.56 0.47
C LYS A 38 7.99 -5.40 0.93
N ILE A 39 7.49 -6.38 1.68
CA ILE A 39 6.14 -6.35 2.22
C ILE A 39 5.96 -5.16 3.15
N LYS A 40 6.90 -4.92 4.04
CA LYS A 40 6.86 -3.77 4.95
C LYS A 40 6.86 -2.45 4.19
N GLY A 41 7.68 -2.35 3.15
CA GLY A 41 7.71 -1.18 2.28
C GLY A 41 6.38 -0.95 1.59
N LEU A 42 5.77 -1.98 1.03
CA LEU A 42 4.47 -1.90 0.37
C LEU A 42 3.35 -1.55 1.34
N GLU A 43 3.38 -2.11 2.55
CA GLU A 43 2.41 -1.76 3.60
C GLU A 43 2.51 -0.28 3.97
N SER A 44 3.73 0.22 4.09
CA SER A 44 3.96 1.64 4.39
C SER A 44 3.43 2.54 3.27
N GLU A 45 3.70 2.20 2.02
CA GLU A 45 3.18 2.94 0.86
C GLU A 45 1.66 2.92 0.82
N LEU A 46 1.07 1.76 1.12
CA LEU A 46 -0.39 1.62 1.15
C LEU A 46 -1.00 2.50 2.24
N ASN A 47 -0.39 2.54 3.41
CA ASN A 47 -0.85 3.39 4.51
C ASN A 47 -0.80 4.87 4.12
N VAL A 48 0.26 5.30 3.46
CA VAL A 48 0.40 6.69 2.99
C VAL A 48 -0.70 7.01 1.96
N LYS A 49 -0.95 6.11 1.01
CA LYS A 49 -2.00 6.30 0.02
C LYS A 49 -3.38 6.38 0.67
N ASN A 50 -3.66 5.51 1.63
CA ASN A 50 -4.94 5.51 2.34
C ASN A 50 -5.15 6.80 3.11
N GLU A 51 -4.11 7.30 3.78
CA GLU A 51 -4.18 8.58 4.49
C GLU A 51 -4.40 9.75 3.52
N THR A 52 -3.72 9.73 2.39
CA THR A 52 -3.88 10.75 1.34
C THR A 52 -5.30 10.74 0.80
N GLU A 53 -5.86 9.57 0.50
CA GLU A 53 -7.24 9.43 0.03
C GLU A 53 -8.25 9.94 1.06
N LYS A 54 -8.02 9.65 2.33
CA LYS A 54 -8.88 10.15 3.41
C LYS A 54 -8.85 11.68 3.48
N GLN A 55 -7.69 12.28 3.33
CA GLN A 55 -7.55 13.72 3.33
C GLN A 55 -8.26 14.35 2.13
N PHE A 56 -8.10 13.80 0.94
CA PHE A 56 -8.81 14.26 -0.25
C PHE A 56 -10.32 14.14 -0.08
N SER A 57 -10.78 13.02 0.45
CA SER A 57 -12.21 12.81 0.71
C SER A 57 -12.77 13.85 1.68
N LYS A 58 -12.03 14.15 2.74
CA LYS A 58 -12.43 15.20 3.71
C LYS A 58 -12.47 16.58 3.07
N GLN A 59 -11.50 16.89 2.23
CA GLN A 59 -11.46 18.16 1.51
C GLN A 59 -12.63 18.28 0.54
N ASP A 60 -12.95 17.20 -0.18
CA ASP A 60 -14.10 17.21 -1.10
C ASP A 60 -15.41 17.46 -0.36
N VAL A 61 -15.60 16.79 0.77
CA VAL A 61 -16.81 17.01 1.60
C VAL A 61 -16.86 18.46 2.07
N LEU A 62 -15.74 19.00 2.48
CA LEU A 62 -15.67 20.38 2.95
C LEU A 62 -15.99 21.37 1.83
N ILE A 63 -15.43 21.15 0.64
CA ILE A 63 -15.69 21.98 -0.54
C ILE A 63 -17.16 21.92 -0.92
N GLN A 64 -17.75 20.72 -0.97
CA GLN A 64 -19.16 20.55 -1.26
C GLN A 64 -20.05 21.27 -0.25
N SER A 65 -19.71 21.17 1.02
CA SER A 65 -20.43 21.86 2.08
C SER A 65 -20.39 23.38 1.91
N LYS A 66 -19.21 23.91 1.54
CA LYS A 66 -19.05 25.35 1.28
C LYS A 66 -19.83 25.80 0.05
N ILE A 67 -19.81 25.01 -1.02
CA ILE A 67 -20.57 25.30 -2.24
C ILE A 67 -22.06 25.31 -1.92
N ASP A 68 -22.55 24.32 -1.20
CA ASP A 68 -23.96 24.23 -0.81
C ASP A 68 -24.38 25.43 0.04
N GLY A 69 -23.51 25.84 0.97
CA GLY A 69 -23.76 27.03 1.78
C GLY A 69 -23.85 28.31 0.96
N LEU A 70 -22.95 28.45 -0.03
CA LEU A 70 -22.96 29.60 -0.93
C LEU A 70 -24.19 29.61 -1.82
N LEU A 71 -24.58 28.45 -2.33
CA LEU A 71 -25.79 28.32 -3.14
C LEU A 71 -27.05 28.67 -2.35
N LYS A 72 -27.11 28.23 -1.10
CA LYS A 72 -28.21 28.60 -0.21
C LYS A 72 -28.30 30.10 0.03
N LYS A 73 -27.17 30.74 0.27
CA LYS A 73 -27.10 32.19 0.44
C LYS A 73 -27.51 32.91 -0.85
N LEU A 74 -27.06 32.44 -1.98
CA LEU A 74 -27.41 33.01 -3.28
C LEU A 74 -28.90 32.88 -3.54
N ASN A 75 -29.48 31.70 -3.29
CA ASN A 75 -30.92 31.49 -3.44
C ASN A 75 -31.73 32.36 -2.51
N TYR A 76 -31.30 32.48 -1.27
CA TYR A 76 -31.97 33.36 -0.30
C TYR A 76 -31.92 34.79 -0.77
N PHE A 77 -30.79 35.29 -1.21
CA PHE A 77 -30.61 36.64 -1.73
C PHE A 77 -31.49 36.87 -2.97
N SER A 78 -31.50 35.92 -3.90
CA SER A 78 -32.29 36.00 -5.11
C SER A 78 -33.76 36.05 -4.81
N ASN A 79 -34.26 35.22 -3.89
CA ASN A 79 -35.64 35.20 -3.48
C ASN A 79 -36.02 36.48 -2.75
N SER A 80 -35.16 36.97 -1.88
CA SER A 80 -35.40 38.23 -1.14
C SER A 80 -35.43 39.41 -2.10
N ALA A 81 -34.50 39.46 -3.04
CA ALA A 81 -34.44 40.51 -4.05
C ALA A 81 -35.68 40.49 -4.93
N SER A 82 -36.11 39.30 -5.38
CA SER A 82 -37.34 39.17 -6.14
C SER A 82 -38.58 39.55 -5.33
N GLY A 83 -38.58 39.18 -4.04
CA GLY A 83 -39.67 39.54 -3.14
C GLY A 83 -39.74 41.00 -2.77
N GLU A 84 -38.60 41.64 -2.64
CA GLU A 84 -38.51 43.06 -2.27
C GLU A 84 -38.72 44.00 -3.43
N TYR A 85 -38.31 43.61 -4.63
CA TYR A 85 -38.34 44.49 -5.80
C TYR A 85 -39.08 43.87 -6.97
N PRO A 86 -40.24 43.29 -6.79
CA PRO A 86 -40.89 42.59 -7.91
C PRO A 86 -41.36 43.50 -9.01
N SER A 87 -41.68 44.71 -8.72
CA SER A 87 -42.28 45.62 -9.68
C SER A 87 -41.43 46.83 -9.99
N SER A 88 -40.34 47.02 -9.32
CA SER A 88 -39.46 48.15 -9.53
C SER A 88 -38.49 47.93 -10.69
N LEU A 89 -38.42 46.73 -11.15
CA LEU A 89 -37.57 46.38 -12.26
C LEU A 89 -38.39 45.98 -13.46
#